data_ab8b339b9466566456b374d12d11ce4a
#
_entry.id   ab8b339b9466566456b374d12d11ce4a
#
_cell.length_a   1.000
_cell.length_b   1.000
_cell.length_c   1.000
_cell.angle_alpha   90.00
_cell.angle_beta   90.00
_cell.angle_gamma   90.00
#
_symmetry.space_group_name_H-M   'P 1'
#
loop_
_entity.id
_entity.type
_entity.pdbx_description
1 polymer ?
#
loop_
_entity_poly.entity_id
_entity_poly.type
_entity_poly.pdbx_seq_one_letter_code
_entity_poly.pdbx_strand_id
1 'polypeptide(L)'
;MKYKRILVTSALPYANGPLHLGHIAGAYLPADIYVRFQRLKGRNVIYICGSDEHGVPITVTAEKEGISPQDVVERYHSINKESFQKLRISFDHYSRTSIPLHHKTAQEFFNILYKKGDLVVKYDKQFYSESSNQFLPDRYVEGKCPYCNYESAGGISATVVENGSRQVN
;
A
#
# COMPACT_ATOMS: atom_id res chain seq x y z
N MET A 1 32.34 -3.97 -14.50
CA MET A 1 31.20 -4.17 -13.62
C MET A 1 30.62 -5.55 -13.81
N LYS A 2 30.31 -6.23 -12.73
CA LYS A 2 29.93 -7.67 -12.73
C LYS A 2 28.46 -7.92 -13.14
N TYR A 3 27.61 -6.89 -13.18
CA TYR A 3 26.17 -7.05 -13.44
C TYR A 3 25.78 -6.62 -14.84
N LYS A 4 25.00 -7.46 -15.52
CA LYS A 4 24.50 -7.21 -16.89
C LYS A 4 23.30 -6.26 -16.93
N ARG A 5 22.51 -6.19 -15.84
CA ARG A 5 21.29 -5.38 -15.74
C ARG A 5 21.12 -4.86 -14.31
N ILE A 6 20.49 -3.71 -14.19
CA ILE A 6 20.11 -3.10 -12.92
C ILE A 6 18.60 -2.96 -12.91
N LEU A 7 17.94 -3.54 -11.91
CA LEU A 7 16.54 -3.29 -11.64
C LEU A 7 16.41 -2.29 -10.50
N VAL A 8 15.67 -1.23 -10.73
CA VAL A 8 15.33 -0.24 -9.71
C VAL A 8 13.83 -0.25 -9.48
N THR A 9 13.44 -0.25 -8.22
CA THR A 9 12.05 -0.17 -7.80
C THR A 9 11.88 0.97 -6.81
N SER A 10 10.72 1.62 -6.83
CA SER A 10 10.30 2.54 -5.77
C SER A 10 9.12 1.96 -5.01
N ALA A 11 8.92 2.42 -3.78
CA ALA A 11 7.74 2.05 -2.99
C ALA A 11 6.45 2.37 -3.76
N LEU A 12 5.50 1.45 -3.74
CA LEU A 12 4.21 1.65 -4.39
C LEU A 12 3.37 2.63 -3.55
N PRO A 13 2.93 3.77 -4.10
CA PRO A 13 2.01 4.65 -3.39
C PRO A 13 0.63 4.02 -3.32
N TYR A 14 -0.05 4.18 -2.18
CA TYR A 14 -1.47 3.85 -2.09
C TYR A 14 -2.29 4.73 -3.03
N ALA A 15 -3.22 4.09 -3.76
CA ALA A 15 -4.14 4.80 -4.64
C ALA A 15 -5.39 5.29 -3.87
N ASN A 16 -5.17 6.05 -2.78
CA ASN A 16 -6.22 6.61 -1.93
C ASN A 16 -6.11 8.14 -1.75
N GLY A 17 -5.20 8.77 -2.48
CA GLY A 17 -4.94 10.19 -2.43
C GLY A 17 -3.90 10.65 -3.45
N PRO A 18 -3.78 11.97 -3.67
CA PRO A 18 -2.75 12.49 -4.55
C PRO A 18 -1.36 12.41 -3.88
N LEU A 19 -0.32 12.35 -4.70
CA LEU A 19 1.05 12.45 -4.23
C LEU A 19 1.33 13.86 -3.69
N HIS A 20 2.10 13.94 -2.61
CA HIS A 20 2.62 15.19 -2.08
C HIS A 20 4.16 15.25 -2.19
N LEU A 21 4.73 16.43 -1.94
CA LEU A 21 6.17 16.67 -2.10
C LEU A 21 7.04 15.67 -1.30
N GLY A 22 6.57 15.25 -0.11
CA GLY A 22 7.29 14.26 0.70
C GLY A 22 7.43 12.90 0.01
N HIS A 23 6.38 12.45 -0.69
CA HIS A 23 6.44 11.23 -1.51
C HIS A 23 7.48 11.38 -2.63
N ILE A 24 7.42 12.50 -3.35
CA ILE A 24 8.30 12.75 -4.50
C ILE A 24 9.77 12.83 -4.05
N ALA A 25 10.05 13.66 -3.04
CA ALA A 25 11.42 13.89 -2.56
C ALA A 25 12.00 12.67 -1.83
N GLY A 26 11.17 11.90 -1.14
CA GLY A 26 11.63 10.78 -0.32
C GLY A 26 11.85 9.48 -1.08
N ALA A 27 11.03 9.18 -2.08
CA ALA A 27 11.02 7.86 -2.72
C ALA A 27 11.32 7.90 -4.23
N TYR A 28 10.70 8.82 -4.97
CA TYR A 28 10.69 8.71 -6.43
C TYR A 28 11.80 9.52 -7.10
N LEU A 29 12.03 10.75 -6.67
CA LEU A 29 13.06 11.61 -7.24
C LEU A 29 14.50 11.07 -7.01
N PRO A 30 14.88 10.60 -5.81
CA PRO A 30 16.20 10.01 -5.60
C PRO A 30 16.45 8.78 -6.47
N ALA A 31 15.44 7.92 -6.62
CA ALA A 31 15.53 6.75 -7.48
C ALA A 31 15.65 7.14 -8.96
N ASP A 32 14.91 8.14 -9.43
CA ASP A 32 14.98 8.65 -10.80
C ASP A 32 16.35 9.26 -11.12
N ILE A 33 16.91 10.05 -10.20
CA ILE A 33 18.28 10.59 -10.33
C ILE A 33 19.30 9.46 -10.47
N TYR A 34 19.21 8.45 -9.62
CA TYR A 34 20.08 7.28 -9.71
C TYR A 34 19.95 6.56 -11.05
N VAL A 35 18.72 6.32 -11.50
CA VAL A 35 18.43 5.66 -12.78
C VAL A 35 19.01 6.44 -13.95
N ARG A 36 18.78 7.74 -14.00
CA ARG A 36 19.33 8.63 -15.06
C ARG A 36 20.84 8.59 -15.06
N PHE A 37 21.47 8.68 -13.90
CA PHE A 37 22.92 8.60 -13.78
C PHE A 37 23.46 7.26 -14.30
N GLN A 38 22.79 6.15 -13.98
CA GLN A 38 23.23 4.84 -14.47
C GLN A 38 23.05 4.71 -15.99
N ARG A 39 21.95 5.24 -16.53
CA ARG A 39 21.70 5.27 -17.99
C ARG A 39 22.73 6.13 -18.73
N LEU A 40 23.10 7.28 -18.18
CA LEU A 40 24.18 8.11 -18.72
C LEU A 40 25.52 7.39 -18.76
N LYS A 41 25.77 6.45 -17.86
CA LYS A 41 26.94 5.56 -17.89
C LYS A 41 26.81 4.38 -18.85
N GLY A 42 25.81 4.36 -19.70
CA GLY A 42 25.58 3.29 -20.69
C GLY A 42 25.14 1.96 -20.08
N ARG A 43 24.64 1.96 -18.83
CA ARG A 43 24.20 0.73 -18.17
C ARG A 43 22.78 0.38 -18.54
N ASN A 44 22.50 -0.93 -18.63
CA ASN A 44 21.15 -1.43 -18.85
C ASN A 44 20.36 -1.35 -17.52
N VAL A 45 19.45 -0.40 -17.43
CA VAL A 45 18.65 -0.13 -16.22
C VAL A 45 17.16 -0.21 -16.56
N ILE A 46 16.43 -0.96 -15.77
CA ILE A 46 14.97 -1.00 -15.78
C ILE A 46 14.48 -0.37 -14.48
N TYR A 47 13.58 0.60 -14.59
CA TYR A 47 12.97 1.29 -13.46
C TYR A 47 11.45 1.09 -13.47
N ILE A 48 10.94 0.39 -12.45
CA ILE A 48 9.52 0.06 -12.34
C ILE A 48 8.92 0.55 -11.04
N CYS A 49 7.63 0.87 -11.10
CA CYS A 49 6.79 1.19 -9.96
C CYS A 49 5.34 0.81 -10.27
N GLY A 50 4.43 1.13 -9.40
CA GLY A 50 2.99 0.93 -9.57
C GLY A 50 2.20 1.48 -8.41
N SER A 51 0.87 1.53 -8.54
CA SER A 51 -0.03 1.87 -7.44
C SER A 51 -0.32 0.64 -6.58
N ASP A 52 -0.29 0.83 -5.26
CA ASP A 52 -0.89 -0.12 -4.32
C ASP A 52 -2.39 0.18 -4.22
N GLU A 53 -3.20 -0.79 -4.64
CA GLU A 53 -4.64 -0.62 -4.82
C GLU A 53 -5.46 -1.53 -3.90
N HIS A 54 -4.82 -2.09 -2.89
CA HIS A 54 -5.47 -2.93 -1.89
C HIS A 54 -5.21 -2.38 -0.48
N GLY A 55 -6.19 -2.60 0.40
CA GLY A 55 -6.05 -2.32 1.83
C GLY A 55 -7.00 -1.25 2.37
N VAL A 56 -7.02 -1.17 3.69
CA VAL A 56 -7.92 -0.35 4.50
C VAL A 56 -7.95 1.13 4.11
N PRO A 57 -6.84 1.81 3.78
CA PRO A 57 -6.88 3.22 3.43
C PRO A 57 -7.79 3.54 2.24
N ILE A 58 -7.89 2.62 1.29
CA ILE A 58 -8.75 2.77 0.11
C ILE A 58 -10.22 2.63 0.49
N THR A 59 -10.55 1.63 1.32
CA THR A 59 -11.92 1.41 1.81
C THR A 59 -12.40 2.61 2.63
N VAL A 60 -11.55 3.14 3.53
CA VAL A 60 -11.88 4.34 4.32
C VAL A 60 -12.13 5.57 3.42
N THR A 61 -11.31 5.74 2.38
CA THR A 61 -11.52 6.84 1.42
C THR A 61 -12.83 6.65 0.65
N ALA A 62 -13.12 5.43 0.20
CA ALA A 62 -14.35 5.09 -0.50
C ALA A 62 -15.59 5.38 0.34
N GLU A 63 -15.58 4.98 1.62
CA GLU A 63 -16.66 5.24 2.57
C GLU A 63 -16.88 6.74 2.80
N LYS A 64 -15.79 7.50 3.01
CA LYS A 64 -15.84 8.97 3.21
C LYS A 64 -16.38 9.71 1.99
N GLU A 65 -16.06 9.24 0.79
CA GLU A 65 -16.47 9.88 -0.46
C GLU A 65 -17.81 9.33 -1.00
N GLY A 66 -18.34 8.26 -0.43
CA GLY A 66 -19.58 7.60 -0.87
C GLY A 66 -19.50 6.98 -2.26
N ILE A 67 -18.31 6.48 -2.63
CA ILE A 67 -18.05 5.84 -3.93
C ILE A 67 -17.47 4.44 -3.74
N SER A 68 -17.35 3.68 -4.82
CA SER A 68 -16.75 2.34 -4.72
C SER A 68 -15.22 2.40 -4.52
N PRO A 69 -14.62 1.41 -3.84
CA PRO A 69 -13.16 1.28 -3.76
C PRO A 69 -12.50 1.27 -5.14
N GLN A 70 -13.16 0.69 -6.14
CA GLN A 70 -12.68 0.65 -7.52
C GLN A 70 -12.58 2.06 -8.13
N ASP A 71 -13.58 2.92 -7.89
CA ASP A 71 -13.57 4.29 -8.38
C ASP A 71 -12.45 5.13 -7.71
N VAL A 72 -12.20 4.88 -6.41
CA VAL A 72 -11.09 5.51 -5.69
C VAL A 72 -9.76 5.17 -6.34
N VAL A 73 -9.47 3.88 -6.52
CA VAL A 73 -8.16 3.47 -7.07
C VAL A 73 -8.00 3.89 -8.52
N GLU A 74 -9.05 3.87 -9.34
CA GLU A 74 -8.99 4.33 -10.73
C GLU A 74 -8.63 5.82 -10.81
N ARG A 75 -9.28 6.63 -10.01
CA ARG A 75 -9.03 8.08 -9.93
C ARG A 75 -7.59 8.37 -9.50
N TYR A 76 -7.16 7.81 -8.38
CA TYR A 76 -5.85 8.16 -7.81
C TYR A 76 -4.69 7.49 -8.53
N HIS A 77 -4.88 6.30 -9.12
CA HIS A 77 -3.90 5.74 -10.05
C HIS A 77 -3.62 6.72 -11.21
N SER A 78 -4.68 7.23 -11.84
CA SER A 78 -4.57 8.15 -12.97
C SER A 78 -3.90 9.47 -12.58
N ILE A 79 -4.32 10.09 -11.46
CA ILE A 79 -3.73 11.34 -10.94
C ILE A 79 -2.24 11.15 -10.62
N ASN A 80 -1.89 10.07 -9.95
CA ASN A 80 -0.51 9.79 -9.55
C ASN A 80 0.38 9.53 -10.78
N LYS A 81 -0.11 8.73 -11.74
CA LYS A 81 0.56 8.48 -13.00
C LYS A 81 0.83 9.76 -13.79
N GLU A 82 -0.18 10.62 -13.91
CA GLU A 82 -0.04 11.92 -14.57
C GLU A 82 0.96 12.83 -13.84
N SER A 83 0.95 12.82 -12.51
CA SER A 83 1.91 13.58 -11.69
C SER A 83 3.34 13.15 -11.95
N PHE A 84 3.61 11.84 -12.01
CA PHE A 84 4.92 11.32 -12.37
C PHE A 84 5.33 11.70 -13.80
N GLN A 85 4.41 11.68 -14.74
CA GLN A 85 4.67 12.10 -16.11
C GLN A 85 5.03 13.60 -16.21
N LYS A 86 4.29 14.46 -15.50
CA LYS A 86 4.57 15.91 -15.43
C LYS A 86 5.94 16.20 -14.80
N LEU A 87 6.32 15.42 -13.79
CA LEU A 87 7.64 15.51 -13.17
C LEU A 87 8.74 14.81 -13.97
N ARG A 88 8.39 14.17 -15.09
CA ARG A 88 9.30 13.43 -15.96
C ARG A 88 10.07 12.33 -15.22
N ILE A 89 9.44 11.70 -14.23
CA ILE A 89 10.01 10.50 -13.58
C ILE A 89 10.09 9.39 -14.63
N SER A 90 11.28 8.81 -14.80
CA SER A 90 11.62 8.00 -15.97
C SER A 90 11.33 6.50 -15.79
N PHE A 91 10.16 6.15 -15.24
CA PHE A 91 9.73 4.75 -15.18
C PHE A 91 9.68 4.12 -16.58
N ASP A 92 10.22 2.91 -16.71
CA ASP A 92 9.98 2.08 -17.88
C ASP A 92 8.57 1.47 -17.84
N HIS A 93 8.08 1.20 -16.64
CA HIS A 93 6.72 0.72 -16.44
C HIS A 93 6.15 1.19 -15.10
N TYR A 94 4.95 1.79 -15.16
CA TYR A 94 4.15 2.14 -13.98
C TYR A 94 2.87 1.31 -14.01
N SER A 95 2.80 0.28 -13.18
CA SER A 95 1.74 -0.71 -13.12
C SER A 95 0.73 -0.41 -12.00
N ARG A 96 -0.06 -1.40 -11.64
CA ARG A 96 -1.01 -1.37 -10.53
C ARG A 96 -1.25 -2.78 -9.98
N THR A 97 -1.58 -2.90 -8.69
CA THR A 97 -1.73 -4.20 -8.03
C THR A 97 -3.06 -4.88 -8.31
N SER A 98 -4.06 -4.16 -8.84
CA SER A 98 -5.40 -4.72 -9.13
C SER A 98 -5.51 -5.42 -10.49
N ILE A 99 -4.44 -5.50 -11.30
CA ILE A 99 -4.49 -6.18 -12.59
C ILE A 99 -4.52 -7.72 -12.43
N PRO A 100 -5.20 -8.43 -13.34
CA PRO A 100 -5.30 -9.90 -13.29
C PRO A 100 -3.94 -10.61 -13.21
N LEU A 101 -2.94 -10.10 -13.93
CA LEU A 101 -1.59 -10.67 -13.91
C LEU A 101 -0.97 -10.60 -12.50
N HIS A 102 -1.15 -9.48 -11.78
CA HIS A 102 -0.65 -9.33 -10.42
C HIS A 102 -1.35 -10.32 -9.47
N HIS A 103 -2.69 -10.40 -9.54
CA HIS A 103 -3.47 -11.34 -8.74
C HIS A 103 -3.02 -12.79 -8.95
N LYS A 104 -2.91 -13.20 -10.22
CA LYS A 104 -2.42 -14.54 -10.56
C LYS A 104 -1.04 -14.80 -10.00
N THR A 105 -0.10 -13.89 -10.19
CA THR A 105 1.28 -14.04 -9.71
C THR A 105 1.34 -14.12 -8.19
N ALA A 106 0.61 -13.25 -7.46
CA ALA A 106 0.55 -13.28 -6.00
C ALA A 106 -0.02 -14.60 -5.48
N GLN A 107 -1.08 -15.11 -6.10
CA GLN A 107 -1.66 -16.41 -5.77
C GLN A 107 -0.69 -17.57 -6.04
N GLU A 108 0.05 -17.52 -7.13
CA GLU A 108 1.07 -18.53 -7.45
C GLU A 108 2.18 -18.55 -6.39
N PHE A 109 2.71 -17.39 -5.98
CA PHE A 109 3.68 -17.29 -4.90
C PHE A 109 3.14 -17.85 -3.58
N PHE A 110 1.94 -17.44 -3.20
CA PHE A 110 1.28 -17.95 -1.99
C PHE A 110 1.15 -19.48 -2.01
N ASN A 111 0.65 -20.03 -3.12
CA ASN A 111 0.45 -21.46 -3.28
C ASN A 111 1.76 -22.25 -3.23
N ILE A 112 2.86 -21.73 -3.73
CA ILE A 112 4.17 -22.37 -3.65
C ILE A 112 4.60 -22.48 -2.18
N LEU A 113 4.51 -21.39 -1.42
CA LEU A 113 4.88 -21.36 -0.01
C LEU A 113 3.96 -22.26 0.85
N TYR A 114 2.66 -22.23 0.56
CA TYR A 114 1.68 -23.08 1.24
C TYR A 114 1.94 -24.57 1.02
N LYS A 115 2.15 -24.98 -0.23
CA LYS A 115 2.46 -26.37 -0.57
C LYS A 115 3.79 -26.84 0.01
N LYS A 116 4.75 -25.94 0.17
CA LYS A 116 6.05 -26.22 0.78
C LYS A 116 5.96 -26.39 2.30
N GLY A 117 4.86 -25.97 2.92
CA GLY A 117 4.66 -26.06 4.38
C GLY A 117 5.28 -24.89 5.16
N ASP A 118 5.69 -23.81 4.47
CA ASP A 118 6.24 -22.62 5.12
C ASP A 118 5.14 -21.75 5.77
N LEU A 119 3.86 -22.02 5.46
CA LEU A 119 2.71 -21.30 6.00
C LEU A 119 1.90 -22.20 6.93
N VAL A 120 1.50 -21.65 8.07
CA VAL A 120 0.65 -22.32 9.05
C VAL A 120 -0.65 -21.57 9.26
N VAL A 121 -1.75 -22.29 9.45
CA VAL A 121 -3.04 -21.70 9.80
C VAL A 121 -3.02 -21.34 11.28
N LYS A 122 -3.36 -20.09 11.61
CA LYS A 122 -3.61 -19.62 12.97
C LYS A 122 -5.00 -19.02 13.06
N TYR A 123 -5.62 -19.17 14.23
CA TYR A 123 -6.88 -18.51 14.57
C TYR A 123 -6.59 -17.38 15.54
N ASP A 124 -7.12 -16.22 15.24
CA ASP A 124 -7.00 -15.02 16.09
C ASP A 124 -8.37 -14.40 16.31
N LYS A 125 -8.51 -13.65 17.40
CA LYS A 125 -9.73 -12.90 17.69
C LYS A 125 -9.59 -11.49 17.13
N GLN A 126 -10.54 -11.09 16.31
CA GLN A 126 -10.60 -9.75 15.73
C GLN A 126 -11.93 -9.10 16.04
N PHE A 127 -11.94 -7.75 16.07
CA PHE A 127 -13.19 -7.01 16.14
C PHE A 127 -14.01 -7.23 14.87
N TYR A 128 -15.30 -7.38 15.06
CA TYR A 128 -16.23 -7.60 13.96
C TYR A 128 -17.39 -6.62 14.08
N SER A 129 -17.73 -5.95 12.99
CA SER A 129 -18.88 -5.07 12.90
C SER A 129 -20.06 -5.82 12.30
N GLU A 130 -21.13 -6.00 13.07
CA GLU A 130 -22.37 -6.62 12.57
C GLU A 130 -23.07 -5.71 11.55
N SER A 131 -23.02 -4.40 11.74
CA SER A 131 -23.68 -3.43 10.86
C SER A 131 -23.07 -3.39 9.46
N SER A 132 -21.76 -3.54 9.34
CA SER A 132 -21.03 -3.57 8.06
C SER A 132 -20.67 -4.98 7.61
N ASN A 133 -21.00 -6.01 8.41
CA ASN A 133 -20.72 -7.42 8.12
C ASN A 133 -19.26 -7.69 7.74
N GLN A 134 -18.33 -7.09 8.52
CA GLN A 134 -16.89 -7.23 8.23
C GLN A 134 -16.04 -7.23 9.50
N PHE A 135 -14.86 -7.86 9.41
CA PHE A 135 -13.83 -7.72 10.41
C PHE A 135 -13.19 -6.34 10.35
N LEU A 136 -12.95 -5.75 11.53
CA LEU A 136 -12.37 -4.41 11.64
C LEU A 136 -10.86 -4.51 11.82
N PRO A 137 -10.08 -4.03 10.83
CA PRO A 137 -8.64 -3.83 11.01
C PRO A 137 -8.34 -2.79 12.09
N ASP A 138 -7.15 -2.83 12.66
CA ASP A 138 -6.70 -1.94 13.75
C ASP A 138 -6.96 -0.44 13.49
N ARG A 139 -6.94 -0.04 12.22
CA ARG A 139 -7.16 1.37 11.82
C ARG A 139 -8.60 1.86 11.99
N TYR A 140 -9.56 0.96 12.16
CA TYR A 140 -10.95 1.29 12.49
C TYR A 140 -11.20 1.37 14.00
N VAL A 141 -10.19 0.98 14.81
CA VAL A 141 -10.30 0.99 16.26
C VAL A 141 -9.75 2.32 16.78
N GLU A 142 -10.62 3.11 17.39
CA GLU A 142 -10.27 4.34 18.10
C GLU A 142 -10.59 4.19 19.56
N GLY A 143 -9.80 4.82 20.41
CA GLY A 143 -10.01 4.76 21.84
C GLY A 143 -9.08 5.67 22.63
N LYS A 144 -9.19 5.60 23.96
CA LYS A 144 -8.35 6.37 24.86
C LYS A 144 -6.99 5.70 25.04
N CYS A 145 -5.92 6.47 24.89
CA CYS A 145 -4.57 5.96 25.12
C CYS A 145 -4.39 5.57 26.60
N PRO A 146 -3.98 4.35 26.92
CA PRO A 146 -3.82 3.91 28.30
C PRO A 146 -2.64 4.59 29.02
N TYR A 147 -1.70 5.18 28.26
CA TYR A 147 -0.51 5.82 28.84
C TYR A 147 -0.67 7.32 29.08
N CYS A 148 -1.33 8.05 28.17
CA CYS A 148 -1.43 9.51 28.27
C CYS A 148 -2.87 10.02 28.29
N ASN A 149 -3.87 9.14 28.31
CA ASN A 149 -5.30 9.45 28.29
C ASN A 149 -5.78 10.27 27.07
N TYR A 150 -5.00 10.34 26.00
CA TYR A 150 -5.45 10.96 24.75
C TYR A 150 -6.66 10.24 24.19
N GLU A 151 -7.75 10.97 23.93
CA GLU A 151 -9.07 10.39 23.64
C GLU A 151 -9.26 9.88 22.20
N SER A 152 -8.39 10.29 21.28
CA SER A 152 -8.45 9.89 19.86
C SER A 152 -7.23 9.05 19.47
N ALA A 153 -6.78 8.16 20.33
CA ALA A 153 -5.72 7.22 19.97
C ALA A 153 -6.28 6.15 19.05
N GLY A 154 -5.73 6.05 17.82
CA GLY A 154 -6.11 5.06 16.84
C GLY A 154 -5.02 4.03 16.54
N GLY A 155 -5.41 2.90 15.96
CA GLY A 155 -4.49 1.86 15.54
C GLY A 155 -3.81 1.11 16.69
N ILE A 156 -2.59 0.67 16.47
CA ILE A 156 -1.79 -0.14 17.42
C ILE A 156 -1.63 0.52 18.78
N SER A 157 -1.64 1.86 18.84
CA SER A 157 -1.52 2.61 20.10
C SER A 157 -2.73 2.48 21.02
N ALA A 158 -3.90 2.14 20.47
CA ALA A 158 -5.13 1.92 21.23
C ALA A 158 -5.30 0.46 21.66
N THR A 159 -4.59 -0.47 21.07
CA THR A 159 -4.79 -1.91 21.20
C THR A 159 -4.13 -2.51 22.45
N VAL A 160 -3.37 -1.76 23.21
CA VAL A 160 -2.82 -2.25 24.49
C VAL A 160 -3.82 -2.00 25.62
N VAL A 161 -5.06 -2.34 25.40
CA VAL A 161 -6.00 -2.57 26.48
C VAL A 161 -6.19 -4.05 26.61
N GLU A 162 -5.29 -4.69 27.33
CA GLU A 162 -5.58 -5.97 27.94
C GLU A 162 -6.85 -5.82 28.79
N ASN A 163 -7.77 -6.72 28.55
CA ASN A 163 -9.03 -6.89 29.26
C ASN A 163 -10.17 -5.96 28.87
N GLY A 164 -11.00 -6.47 28.04
CA GLY A 164 -12.37 -6.03 27.93
C GLY A 164 -12.81 -5.81 26.51
N SER A 165 -13.63 -6.71 26.07
CA SER A 165 -14.55 -6.53 24.96
C SER A 165 -15.08 -5.10 24.93
N ARG A 166 -14.60 -4.30 23.98
CA ARG A 166 -15.28 -3.07 23.59
C ARG A 166 -15.86 -3.30 22.21
N GLN A 167 -17.15 -3.48 22.19
CA GLN A 167 -17.95 -3.27 20.99
C GLN A 167 -17.81 -1.78 20.64
N VAL A 168 -17.42 -1.52 19.44
CA VAL A 168 -17.55 -0.18 18.83
C VAL A 168 -18.94 -0.16 18.21
N ASN A 169 -19.82 0.68 18.74
CA ASN A 169 -21.12 0.97 18.16
C ASN A 169 -20.98 1.82 16.91
#